data_91fb3a78ae0e83c210bfb691254b0a2a
#
_entry.id   91fb3a78ae0e83c210bfb691254b0a2a
#
_cell.length_a   1.000
_cell.length_b   1.000
_cell.length_c   1.000
_cell.angle_alpha   90.00
_cell.angle_beta   90.00
_cell.angle_gamma   90.00
#
_symmetry.space_group_name_H-M   'P 1'
#
loop_
_entity.id
_entity.type
_entity.pdbx_description
1 polymer ?
#
loop_
_entity_poly.entity_id
_entity_poly.type
_entity_poly.pdbx_seq_one_letter_code
_entity_poly.pdbx_strand_id
1 'polypeptide(L)'
;MQIIACLTDPAQAAAAQAQGADIIELRFDLADSDPAEMVRQCKKACPLPVIATLRSARDGGRYFGSPEEWARKIAPVIPLVDYVDVEQQFAREAGPVTTAGRAIIASHHTSEMLPLHVLFVLEQELRAYGDIPKIIVTPKNEDDLIDLIAFTRAAKKPVCTGVMGASFRYARAILPLFGSEFVYCHTGVPTAEGQYSVEEFVTLRKLLF
;
A
#
# COMPACT_ATOMS: atom_id res chain seq x y z
N MET A 1 -8.51 7.97 7.69
CA MET A 1 -7.34 7.07 7.67
C MET A 1 -7.77 5.65 7.99
N GLN A 2 -7.28 4.66 7.22
CA GLN A 2 -7.60 3.24 7.36
C GLN A 2 -6.32 2.44 7.64
N ILE A 3 -6.43 1.42 8.50
CA ILE A 3 -5.34 0.50 8.87
C ILE A 3 -5.38 -0.69 7.92
N ILE A 4 -4.31 -0.89 7.16
CA ILE A 4 -4.15 -2.01 6.23
C ILE A 4 -3.28 -3.08 6.90
N ALA A 5 -3.79 -4.30 7.01
CA ALA A 5 -2.99 -5.45 7.42
C ALA A 5 -2.35 -6.11 6.19
N CYS A 6 -1.01 -6.09 6.13
CA CYS A 6 -0.23 -6.73 5.07
C CYS A 6 -0.02 -8.21 5.40
N LEU A 7 -0.57 -9.11 4.59
CA LEU A 7 -0.53 -10.55 4.79
C LEU A 7 0.18 -11.29 3.64
N THR A 8 0.92 -12.30 4.01
CA THR A 8 1.49 -13.30 3.08
C THR A 8 0.75 -14.64 3.17
N ASP A 9 -0.05 -14.81 4.24
CA ASP A 9 -0.90 -15.98 4.48
C ASP A 9 -2.35 -15.53 4.71
N PRO A 10 -3.29 -15.90 3.82
CA PRO A 10 -4.71 -15.51 3.94
C PRO A 10 -5.40 -16.08 5.19
N ALA A 11 -4.86 -17.13 5.83
CA ALA A 11 -5.40 -17.66 7.08
C ALA A 11 -5.33 -16.66 8.24
N GLN A 12 -4.46 -15.65 8.16
CA GLN A 12 -4.34 -14.60 9.17
C GLN A 12 -5.41 -13.50 9.05
N ALA A 13 -6.27 -13.51 8.01
CA ALA A 13 -7.23 -12.44 7.75
C ALA A 13 -8.24 -12.23 8.90
N ALA A 14 -8.78 -13.31 9.48
CA ALA A 14 -9.69 -13.21 10.63
C ALA A 14 -9.00 -12.62 11.87
N ALA A 15 -7.74 -12.98 12.13
CA ALA A 15 -6.95 -12.42 13.22
C ALA A 15 -6.65 -10.93 12.99
N ALA A 16 -6.30 -10.55 11.76
CA ALA A 16 -6.09 -9.14 11.38
C ALA A 16 -7.35 -8.28 11.63
N GLN A 17 -8.51 -8.79 11.25
CA GLN A 17 -9.80 -8.13 11.54
C GLN A 17 -10.03 -7.98 13.04
N ALA A 18 -9.80 -9.05 13.81
CA ALA A 18 -9.98 -9.03 15.27
C ALA A 18 -9.01 -8.04 15.97
N GLN A 19 -7.80 -7.85 15.42
CA GLN A 19 -6.83 -6.86 15.89
C GLN A 19 -7.24 -5.42 15.53
N GLY A 20 -8.20 -5.21 14.62
CA GLY A 20 -8.72 -3.90 14.24
C GLY A 20 -8.22 -3.34 12.92
N ALA A 21 -7.79 -4.21 11.99
CA ALA A 21 -7.54 -3.82 10.61
C ALA A 21 -8.85 -3.40 9.91
N ASP A 22 -8.77 -2.42 9.02
CA ASP A 22 -9.89 -1.94 8.21
C ASP A 22 -9.88 -2.58 6.80
N ILE A 23 -8.70 -2.94 6.28
CA ILE A 23 -8.48 -3.53 4.94
C ILE A 23 -7.39 -4.60 5.04
N ILE A 24 -7.46 -5.63 4.19
CA ILE A 24 -6.40 -6.64 4.03
C ILE A 24 -5.61 -6.36 2.74
N GLU A 25 -4.29 -6.26 2.82
CA GLU A 25 -3.41 -6.34 1.66
C GLU A 25 -2.83 -7.76 1.54
N LEU A 26 -3.03 -8.41 0.39
CA LEU A 26 -2.40 -9.70 0.09
C LEU A 26 -1.13 -9.48 -0.76
N ARG A 27 0.03 -9.87 -0.23
CA ARG A 27 1.36 -9.73 -0.84
C ARG A 27 1.72 -10.98 -1.63
N PHE A 28 1.29 -11.04 -2.89
CA PHE A 28 1.51 -12.20 -3.77
C PHE A 28 2.97 -12.44 -4.12
N ASP A 29 3.79 -11.39 -4.09
CA ASP A 29 5.24 -11.49 -4.33
C ASP A 29 6.01 -12.18 -3.20
N LEU A 30 5.41 -12.30 -2.03
CA LEU A 30 6.00 -12.92 -0.83
C LEU A 30 5.39 -14.29 -0.51
N ALA A 31 4.45 -14.77 -1.32
CA ALA A 31 3.75 -16.03 -1.13
C ALA A 31 4.01 -16.99 -2.29
N ASP A 32 4.05 -18.30 -2.00
CA ASP A 32 4.22 -19.36 -3.02
C ASP A 32 2.86 -19.89 -3.53
N SER A 33 1.74 -19.38 -3.02
CA SER A 33 0.39 -19.82 -3.33
C SER A 33 -0.20 -19.12 -4.55
N ASP A 34 -1.19 -19.74 -5.19
CA ASP A 34 -1.95 -19.10 -6.29
C ASP A 34 -2.68 -17.85 -5.79
N PRO A 35 -2.50 -16.68 -6.45
CA PRO A 35 -3.10 -15.42 -6.01
C PRO A 35 -4.63 -15.45 -5.90
N ALA A 36 -5.32 -16.09 -6.84
CA ALA A 36 -6.78 -16.14 -6.83
C ALA A 36 -7.31 -17.01 -5.68
N GLU A 37 -6.58 -18.09 -5.36
CA GLU A 37 -6.92 -18.95 -4.22
C GLU A 37 -6.69 -18.23 -2.89
N MET A 38 -5.58 -17.47 -2.76
CA MET A 38 -5.33 -16.64 -1.59
C MET A 38 -6.48 -15.65 -1.34
N VAL A 39 -6.98 -14.99 -2.39
CA VAL A 39 -8.12 -14.06 -2.27
C VAL A 39 -9.38 -14.79 -1.82
N ARG A 40 -9.70 -15.97 -2.40
CA ARG A 40 -10.89 -16.75 -1.99
C ARG A 40 -10.82 -17.17 -0.52
N GLN A 41 -9.67 -17.65 -0.07
CA GLN A 41 -9.44 -18.03 1.33
C GLN A 41 -9.56 -16.81 2.27
N CYS A 42 -8.97 -15.68 1.92
CA CYS A 42 -9.07 -14.44 2.66
C CYS A 42 -10.55 -14.01 2.81
N LYS A 43 -11.31 -13.93 1.71
CA LYS A 43 -12.71 -13.51 1.72
C LYS A 43 -13.64 -14.51 2.42
N LYS A 44 -13.27 -15.78 2.48
CA LYS A 44 -13.99 -16.79 3.30
C LYS A 44 -13.73 -16.57 4.79
N ALA A 45 -12.54 -16.14 5.17
CA ALA A 45 -12.15 -15.95 6.56
C ALA A 45 -12.61 -14.60 7.13
N CYS A 46 -12.77 -13.57 6.30
CA CYS A 46 -13.01 -12.19 6.76
C CYS A 46 -13.72 -11.37 5.67
N PRO A 47 -14.72 -10.51 6.04
CA PRO A 47 -15.48 -9.69 5.10
C PRO A 47 -14.79 -8.37 4.73
N LEU A 48 -13.60 -8.07 5.24
CA LEU A 48 -12.90 -6.82 4.97
C LEU A 48 -12.57 -6.68 3.48
N PRO A 49 -12.48 -5.44 2.95
CA PRO A 49 -11.98 -5.17 1.62
C PRO A 49 -10.56 -5.73 1.44
N VAL A 50 -10.25 -6.14 0.20
CA VAL A 50 -8.96 -6.76 -0.14
C VAL A 50 -8.22 -5.94 -1.19
N ILE A 51 -6.94 -5.67 -0.95
CA ILE A 51 -5.98 -5.11 -1.90
C ILE A 51 -5.14 -6.24 -2.47
N ALA A 52 -5.09 -6.36 -3.80
CA ALA A 52 -4.19 -7.24 -4.51
C ALA A 52 -2.85 -6.51 -4.78
N THR A 53 -1.75 -7.03 -4.24
CA THR A 53 -0.41 -6.45 -4.43
C THR A 53 0.58 -7.51 -4.91
N LEU A 54 1.16 -7.28 -6.11
CA LEU A 54 2.29 -8.04 -6.67
C LEU A 54 3.47 -7.08 -6.81
N ARG A 55 4.18 -6.85 -5.70
CA ARG A 55 5.24 -5.85 -5.58
C ARG A 55 6.51 -6.27 -6.32
N SER A 56 6.98 -5.41 -7.24
CA SER A 56 8.21 -5.64 -7.98
C SER A 56 9.46 -5.49 -7.10
N ALA A 57 10.56 -6.12 -7.52
CA ALA A 57 11.86 -5.96 -6.87
C ALA A 57 12.38 -4.52 -6.95
N ARG A 58 12.02 -3.78 -8.00
CA ARG A 58 12.35 -2.36 -8.15
C ARG A 58 11.76 -1.53 -7.01
N ASP A 59 10.52 -1.84 -6.59
CA ASP A 59 9.77 -1.14 -5.55
C ASP A 59 9.84 -1.86 -4.18
N GLY A 60 10.89 -2.68 -3.99
CA GLY A 60 11.20 -3.33 -2.70
C GLY A 60 10.45 -4.65 -2.44
N GLY A 61 9.85 -5.27 -3.45
CA GLY A 61 9.24 -6.59 -3.39
C GLY A 61 10.12 -7.71 -3.95
N ARG A 62 9.50 -8.82 -4.36
CA ARG A 62 10.19 -10.00 -4.92
C ARG A 62 9.72 -10.40 -6.32
N TYR A 63 8.92 -9.58 -6.99
CA TYR A 63 8.51 -9.86 -8.36
C TYR A 63 9.51 -9.28 -9.38
N PHE A 64 9.97 -10.12 -10.34
CA PHE A 64 10.96 -9.77 -11.37
C PHE A 64 10.44 -9.86 -12.81
N GLY A 65 9.13 -10.07 -13.01
CA GLY A 65 8.54 -10.23 -14.35
C GLY A 65 8.34 -8.93 -15.12
N SER A 66 8.02 -9.07 -16.42
CA SER A 66 7.65 -7.95 -17.28
C SER A 66 6.26 -7.37 -16.93
N PRO A 67 5.90 -6.17 -17.45
CA PRO A 67 4.54 -5.63 -17.29
C PRO A 67 3.45 -6.58 -17.79
N GLU A 68 3.66 -7.23 -18.95
CA GLU A 68 2.72 -8.19 -19.51
C GLU A 68 2.57 -9.45 -18.65
N GLU A 69 3.65 -9.90 -18.03
CA GLU A 69 3.62 -11.01 -17.07
C GLU A 69 2.93 -10.62 -15.77
N TRP A 70 3.15 -9.39 -15.30
CA TRP A 70 2.42 -8.82 -14.17
C TRP A 70 0.90 -8.82 -14.46
N ALA A 71 0.50 -8.28 -15.60
CA ALA A 71 -0.89 -8.23 -16.03
C ALA A 71 -1.53 -9.62 -16.07
N ARG A 72 -0.85 -10.62 -16.65
CA ARG A 72 -1.35 -12.01 -16.70
C ARG A 72 -1.54 -12.64 -15.31
N LYS A 73 -0.67 -12.31 -14.35
CA LYS A 73 -0.77 -12.81 -12.97
C LYS A 73 -1.88 -12.11 -12.17
N ILE A 74 -2.11 -10.83 -12.41
CA ILE A 74 -3.14 -10.05 -11.70
C ILE A 74 -4.53 -10.27 -12.31
N ALA A 75 -4.66 -10.51 -13.63
CA ALA A 75 -5.95 -10.65 -14.30
C ALA A 75 -6.96 -11.59 -13.61
N PRO A 76 -6.58 -12.79 -13.13
CA PRO A 76 -7.53 -13.69 -12.45
C PRO A 76 -8.03 -13.16 -11.09
N VAL A 77 -7.32 -12.24 -10.46
CA VAL A 77 -7.66 -11.68 -9.14
C VAL A 77 -8.51 -10.42 -9.23
N ILE A 78 -8.43 -9.66 -10.32
CA ILE A 78 -9.14 -8.38 -10.48
C ILE A 78 -10.63 -8.49 -10.11
N PRO A 79 -11.43 -9.47 -10.60
CA PRO A 79 -12.85 -9.55 -10.26
C PRO A 79 -13.12 -9.92 -8.80
N LEU A 80 -12.12 -10.40 -8.07
CA LEU A 80 -12.25 -10.94 -6.71
C LEU A 80 -11.90 -9.93 -5.61
N VAL A 81 -11.23 -8.81 -5.94
CA VAL A 81 -10.71 -7.85 -4.98
C VAL A 81 -11.42 -6.50 -5.06
N ASP A 82 -11.16 -5.63 -4.09
CA ASP A 82 -11.75 -4.29 -4.02
C ASP A 82 -10.77 -3.25 -4.56
N TYR A 83 -9.46 -3.47 -4.34
CA TYR A 83 -8.37 -2.61 -4.80
C TYR A 83 -7.28 -3.44 -5.49
N VAL A 84 -6.59 -2.82 -6.45
CA VAL A 84 -5.35 -3.34 -7.02
C VAL A 84 -4.26 -2.29 -6.86
N ASP A 85 -3.12 -2.68 -6.27
CA ASP A 85 -1.92 -1.85 -6.23
C ASP A 85 -1.19 -1.97 -7.59
N VAL A 86 -1.12 -0.86 -8.33
CA VAL A 86 -0.50 -0.78 -9.64
C VAL A 86 0.68 0.18 -9.57
N GLU A 87 1.90 -0.36 -9.66
CA GLU A 87 3.12 0.45 -9.66
C GLU A 87 3.23 1.30 -10.93
N GLN A 88 3.89 2.45 -10.84
CA GLN A 88 4.07 3.37 -11.97
C GLN A 88 4.61 2.67 -13.24
N GLN A 89 5.53 1.72 -13.09
CA GLN A 89 6.07 0.95 -14.21
C GLN A 89 5.04 0.04 -14.91
N PHE A 90 3.93 -0.29 -14.22
CA PHE A 90 2.82 -1.10 -14.74
C PHE A 90 1.60 -0.25 -15.12
N ALA A 91 1.72 1.07 -15.17
CA ALA A 91 0.60 2.00 -15.42
C ALA A 91 -0.16 1.69 -16.73
N ARG A 92 0.54 1.20 -17.78
CA ARG A 92 -0.08 0.83 -19.06
C ARG A 92 -1.01 -0.39 -18.96
N GLU A 93 -0.85 -1.20 -17.92
CA GLU A 93 -1.64 -2.39 -17.64
C GLU A 93 -2.84 -2.12 -16.72
N ALA A 94 -3.11 -0.86 -16.36
CA ALA A 94 -4.20 -0.49 -15.44
C ALA A 94 -5.61 -0.64 -16.07
N GLY A 95 -5.73 -0.61 -17.41
CA GLY A 95 -7.01 -0.64 -18.13
C GLY A 95 -7.99 -1.74 -17.70
N PRO A 96 -7.58 -3.02 -17.59
CA PRO A 96 -8.45 -4.09 -17.13
C PRO A 96 -8.98 -3.89 -15.70
N VAL A 97 -8.20 -3.28 -14.80
CA VAL A 97 -8.62 -2.98 -13.41
C VAL A 97 -9.74 -1.94 -13.42
N THR A 98 -9.53 -0.85 -14.18
CA THR A 98 -10.55 0.21 -14.36
C THR A 98 -11.83 -0.35 -15.00
N THR A 99 -11.70 -1.16 -16.05
CA THR A 99 -12.83 -1.78 -16.74
C THR A 99 -13.66 -2.68 -15.81
N ALA A 100 -13.01 -3.36 -14.87
CA ALA A 100 -13.68 -4.18 -13.87
C ALA A 100 -14.31 -3.36 -12.73
N GLY A 101 -14.18 -2.03 -12.73
CA GLY A 101 -14.71 -1.15 -11.70
C GLY A 101 -14.01 -1.31 -10.35
N ARG A 102 -12.72 -1.68 -10.35
CA ARG A 102 -11.92 -1.80 -9.11
C ARG A 102 -11.11 -0.55 -8.91
N ALA A 103 -10.95 -0.14 -7.65
CA ALA A 103 -10.14 1.01 -7.31
C ALA A 103 -8.64 0.69 -7.48
N ILE A 104 -7.90 1.63 -8.05
CA ILE A 104 -6.47 1.52 -8.26
C ILE A 104 -5.71 2.35 -7.23
N ILE A 105 -4.84 1.67 -6.47
CA ILE A 105 -3.80 2.33 -5.68
C ILE A 105 -2.58 2.46 -6.59
N ALA A 106 -2.37 3.66 -7.15
CA ALA A 106 -1.24 3.93 -8.03
C ALA A 106 0.00 4.20 -7.20
N SER A 107 0.97 3.29 -7.22
CA SER A 107 2.07 3.31 -6.27
C SER A 107 3.44 3.58 -6.87
N HIS A 108 4.30 4.24 -6.08
CA HIS A 108 5.71 4.44 -6.33
C HIS A 108 6.49 4.36 -5.01
N HIS A 109 7.58 3.59 -5.00
CA HIS A 109 8.47 3.45 -3.85
C HIS A 109 9.89 3.82 -4.25
N THR A 110 10.57 4.61 -3.42
CA THR A 110 11.96 5.00 -3.68
C THR A 110 12.80 5.00 -2.39
N SER A 111 14.06 4.57 -2.52
CA SER A 111 15.05 4.60 -1.44
C SER A 111 15.61 6.01 -1.16
N GLU A 112 15.06 7.02 -1.80
CA GLU A 112 15.48 8.42 -1.65
C GLU A 112 14.29 9.30 -1.27
N MET A 113 14.57 10.44 -0.64
CA MET A 113 13.61 11.53 -0.55
C MET A 113 13.61 12.31 -1.87
N LEU A 114 12.41 12.61 -2.38
CA LEU A 114 12.24 13.43 -3.59
C LEU A 114 11.99 14.90 -3.22
N PRO A 115 12.52 15.85 -3.99
CA PRO A 115 12.20 17.27 -3.81
C PRO A 115 10.69 17.52 -3.86
N LEU A 116 10.20 18.49 -3.10
CA LEU A 116 8.78 18.77 -2.95
C LEU A 116 8.04 18.95 -4.30
N HIS A 117 8.63 19.69 -5.25
CA HIS A 117 8.03 19.87 -6.58
C HIS A 117 7.95 18.56 -7.38
N VAL A 118 8.92 17.64 -7.20
CA VAL A 118 8.91 16.32 -7.85
C VAL A 118 7.81 15.44 -7.26
N LEU A 119 7.56 15.51 -5.94
CA LEU A 119 6.45 14.80 -5.30
C LEU A 119 5.10 15.20 -5.88
N PHE A 120 4.88 16.51 -6.18
CA PHE A 120 3.64 16.97 -6.82
C PHE A 120 3.52 16.50 -8.28
N VAL A 121 4.62 16.49 -9.04
CA VAL A 121 4.62 15.93 -10.41
C VAL A 121 4.29 14.45 -10.38
N LEU A 122 4.96 13.70 -9.52
CA LEU A 122 4.72 12.26 -9.35
C LEU A 122 3.27 11.96 -8.93
N GLU A 123 2.69 12.75 -8.01
CA GLU A 123 1.29 12.61 -7.61
C GLU A 123 0.34 12.76 -8.81
N GLN A 124 0.59 13.74 -9.68
CA GLN A 124 -0.22 13.94 -10.90
C GLN A 124 -0.07 12.78 -11.88
N GLU A 125 1.15 12.26 -12.07
CA GLU A 125 1.41 11.10 -12.94
C GLU A 125 0.69 9.83 -12.42
N LEU A 126 0.75 9.58 -11.12
CA LEU A 126 0.05 8.45 -10.49
C LEU A 126 -1.47 8.61 -10.61
N ARG A 127 -1.97 9.81 -10.41
CA ARG A 127 -3.41 10.11 -10.52
C ARG A 127 -3.95 10.04 -11.95
N ALA A 128 -3.08 10.07 -12.95
CA ALA A 128 -3.50 9.93 -14.34
C ALA A 128 -4.06 8.52 -14.66
N TYR A 129 -3.69 7.50 -13.87
CA TYR A 129 -4.16 6.12 -14.08
C TYR A 129 -4.76 5.46 -12.82
N GLY A 130 -4.69 6.12 -11.66
CA GLY A 130 -5.18 5.54 -10.40
C GLY A 130 -6.02 6.49 -9.56
N ASP A 131 -6.81 5.91 -8.68
CA ASP A 131 -7.74 6.61 -7.80
C ASP A 131 -7.04 7.19 -6.57
N ILE A 132 -6.06 6.45 -6.03
CA ILE A 132 -5.33 6.78 -4.81
C ILE A 132 -3.82 6.74 -5.10
N PRO A 133 -3.16 7.88 -5.35
CA PRO A 133 -1.71 7.94 -5.41
C PRO A 133 -1.09 7.50 -4.10
N LYS A 134 -0.12 6.59 -4.16
CA LYS A 134 0.66 6.08 -3.03
C LYS A 134 2.13 6.33 -3.27
N ILE A 135 2.72 7.23 -2.48
CA ILE A 135 4.11 7.65 -2.61
C ILE A 135 4.84 7.31 -1.32
N ILE A 136 5.80 6.40 -1.43
CA ILE A 136 6.62 5.93 -0.31
C ILE A 136 8.08 6.31 -0.58
N VAL A 137 8.65 7.11 0.30
CA VAL A 137 10.01 7.67 0.17
C VAL A 137 10.88 7.27 1.37
N THR A 138 12.18 7.59 1.31
CA THR A 138 13.12 7.36 2.40
C THR A 138 13.75 8.68 2.84
N PRO A 139 13.18 9.39 3.84
CA PRO A 139 13.79 10.58 4.41
C PRO A 139 15.16 10.27 5.01
N LYS A 140 16.12 11.20 4.85
CA LYS A 140 17.48 11.09 5.41
C LYS A 140 17.69 11.99 6.63
N ASN A 141 16.86 12.99 6.80
CA ASN A 141 16.90 13.98 7.89
C ASN A 141 15.50 14.53 8.18
N GLU A 142 15.39 15.38 9.19
CA GLU A 142 14.13 15.97 9.63
C GLU A 142 13.53 16.94 8.62
N ASP A 143 14.36 17.66 7.84
CA ASP A 143 13.87 18.57 6.78
C ASP A 143 13.16 17.78 5.68
N ASP A 144 13.69 16.62 5.28
CA ASP A 144 13.04 15.70 4.35
C ASP A 144 11.66 15.25 4.89
N LEU A 145 11.57 14.97 6.19
CA LEU A 145 10.29 14.58 6.79
C LEU A 145 9.30 15.76 6.82
N ILE A 146 9.76 16.97 7.10
CA ILE A 146 8.93 18.18 7.08
C ILE A 146 8.39 18.41 5.67
N ASP A 147 9.21 18.25 4.64
CA ASP A 147 8.78 18.35 3.25
C ASP A 147 7.75 17.30 2.88
N LEU A 148 7.91 16.04 3.33
CA LEU A 148 6.92 14.99 3.12
C LEU A 148 5.60 15.30 3.83
N ILE A 149 5.63 15.84 5.03
CA ILE A 149 4.44 16.29 5.77
C ILE A 149 3.75 17.44 5.03
N ALA A 150 4.50 18.44 4.57
CA ALA A 150 4.00 19.57 3.80
C ALA A 150 3.33 19.11 2.51
N PHE A 151 3.96 18.20 1.77
CA PHE A 151 3.39 17.54 0.60
C PHE A 151 2.09 16.81 0.95
N THR A 152 2.13 15.93 1.97
CA THR A 152 0.96 15.14 2.38
C THR A 152 -0.24 16.01 2.68
N ARG A 153 -0.03 17.15 3.37
CA ARG A 153 -1.10 18.10 3.70
C ARG A 153 -1.66 18.79 2.44
N ALA A 154 -0.79 19.21 1.53
CA ALA A 154 -1.16 20.02 0.37
C ALA A 154 -1.69 19.20 -0.80
N ALA A 155 -1.30 17.92 -0.94
CA ALA A 155 -1.72 17.05 -2.03
C ALA A 155 -3.25 16.85 -2.05
N LYS A 156 -3.80 16.68 -3.26
CA LYS A 156 -5.22 16.36 -3.46
C LYS A 156 -5.57 15.03 -2.78
N LYS A 157 -6.71 14.97 -2.10
CA LYS A 157 -7.19 13.74 -1.45
C LYS A 157 -8.11 12.94 -2.38
N PRO A 158 -8.13 11.59 -2.26
CA PRO A 158 -7.29 10.78 -1.38
C PRO A 158 -5.83 10.70 -1.87
N VAL A 159 -4.88 10.59 -0.94
CA VAL A 159 -3.47 10.32 -1.18
C VAL A 159 -2.93 9.44 -0.06
N CYS A 160 -2.03 8.52 -0.36
CA CYS A 160 -1.29 7.75 0.63
C CYS A 160 0.18 8.14 0.57
N THR A 161 0.73 8.58 1.67
CA THR A 161 2.16 8.85 1.83
C THR A 161 2.74 8.00 2.96
N GLY A 162 3.99 7.62 2.84
CA GLY A 162 4.66 6.81 3.84
C GLY A 162 6.18 6.84 3.71
N VAL A 163 6.84 6.18 4.65
CA VAL A 163 8.30 6.07 4.68
C VAL A 163 8.75 4.62 4.65
N MET A 164 9.92 4.38 4.01
CA MET A 164 10.65 3.12 4.11
C MET A 164 11.70 3.20 5.21
N GLY A 165 12.10 2.01 5.71
CA GLY A 165 13.12 1.87 6.76
C GLY A 165 12.61 2.17 8.16
N ALA A 166 13.50 2.01 9.14
CA ALA A 166 13.20 2.17 10.56
C ALA A 166 13.49 3.57 11.12
N SER A 167 14.38 4.35 10.48
CA SER A 167 14.90 5.61 11.01
C SER A 167 13.80 6.63 11.32
N PHE A 168 12.81 6.73 10.45
CA PHE A 168 11.64 7.63 10.62
C PHE A 168 10.35 6.83 10.83
N ARG A 169 10.39 5.70 11.56
CA ARG A 169 9.23 4.86 11.84
C ARG A 169 8.02 5.65 12.32
N TYR A 170 8.23 6.63 13.19
CA TYR A 170 7.17 7.47 13.76
C TYR A 170 6.40 8.30 12.72
N ALA A 171 7.01 8.58 11.56
CA ALA A 171 6.32 9.27 10.47
C ALA A 171 5.09 8.50 9.97
N ARG A 172 5.08 7.16 10.06
CA ARG A 172 3.91 6.34 9.71
C ARG A 172 2.69 6.65 10.58
N ALA A 173 2.90 7.10 11.82
CA ALA A 173 1.83 7.53 12.72
C ALA A 173 1.46 9.01 12.53
N ILE A 174 2.40 9.83 12.08
CA ILE A 174 2.22 11.28 11.93
C ILE A 174 1.54 11.64 10.59
N LEU A 175 1.95 11.02 9.47
CA LEU A 175 1.43 11.36 8.13
C LEU A 175 -0.10 11.27 8.01
N PRO A 176 -0.82 10.34 8.67
CA PRO A 176 -2.27 10.33 8.69
C PRO A 176 -2.91 11.59 9.30
N LEU A 177 -2.25 12.24 10.28
CA LEU A 177 -2.72 13.53 10.85
C LEU A 177 -2.77 14.64 9.80
N PHE A 178 -1.97 14.51 8.74
CA PHE A 178 -1.91 15.45 7.62
C PHE A 178 -2.67 14.96 6.38
N GLY A 179 -3.42 13.85 6.52
CA GLY A 179 -4.35 13.37 5.50
C GLY A 179 -3.82 12.26 4.60
N SER A 180 -2.79 11.49 5.02
CA SER A 180 -2.50 10.20 4.39
C SER A 180 -3.65 9.23 4.67
N GLU A 181 -4.19 8.60 3.60
CA GLU A 181 -5.38 7.74 3.67
C GLU A 181 -5.11 6.42 4.36
N PHE A 182 -3.96 5.79 4.10
CA PHE A 182 -3.64 4.44 4.53
C PHE A 182 -2.41 4.37 5.41
N VAL A 183 -2.43 3.43 6.36
CA VAL A 183 -1.25 2.98 7.09
C VAL A 183 -1.11 1.48 6.97
N TYR A 184 0.06 1.02 6.53
CA TYR A 184 0.37 -0.39 6.29
C TYR A 184 1.02 -1.00 7.52
N CYS A 185 0.36 -2.00 8.11
CA CYS A 185 0.74 -2.68 9.35
C CYS A 185 0.94 -4.18 9.13
N HIS A 186 1.60 -4.86 10.07
CA HIS A 186 1.73 -6.32 10.08
C HIS A 186 0.88 -6.96 11.20
N THR A 187 0.63 -8.27 11.11
CA THR A 187 -0.12 -9.07 12.11
C THR A 187 0.75 -9.97 12.98
N GLY A 188 2.07 -9.76 12.96
CA GLY A 188 3.06 -10.55 13.71
C GLY A 188 4.43 -10.45 13.05
N VAL A 189 4.55 -10.82 11.78
CA VAL A 189 5.81 -10.70 11.01
C VAL A 189 5.74 -9.49 10.08
N PRO A 190 6.65 -8.49 10.22
CA PRO A 190 6.70 -7.35 9.33
C PRO A 190 6.98 -7.75 7.87
N THR A 191 6.27 -7.18 6.92
CA THR A 191 6.53 -7.29 5.47
C THR A 191 7.47 -6.20 4.96
N ALA A 192 7.75 -5.20 5.77
CA ALA A 192 8.73 -4.13 5.54
C ALA A 192 9.29 -3.63 6.87
N GLU A 193 10.55 -3.18 6.82
CA GLU A 193 11.24 -2.62 7.99
C GLU A 193 10.49 -1.40 8.55
N GLY A 194 10.41 -1.28 9.88
CA GLY A 194 9.78 -0.15 10.56
C GLY A 194 8.25 -0.16 10.57
N GLN A 195 7.58 -1.21 10.08
CA GLN A 195 6.13 -1.34 10.22
C GLN A 195 5.72 -1.45 11.69
N TYR A 196 4.57 -0.86 12.03
CA TYR A 196 3.84 -1.16 13.26
C TYR A 196 3.02 -2.43 13.10
N SER A 197 2.74 -3.13 14.21
CA SER A 197 1.65 -4.11 14.20
C SER A 197 0.29 -3.41 14.12
N VAL A 198 -0.75 -4.14 13.70
CA VAL A 198 -2.12 -3.62 13.71
C VAL A 198 -2.52 -3.16 15.10
N GLU A 199 -2.19 -3.93 16.16
CA GLU A 199 -2.54 -3.62 17.55
C GLU A 199 -1.81 -2.37 18.07
N GLU A 200 -0.50 -2.22 17.77
CA GLU A 200 0.25 -0.99 18.08
C GLU A 200 -0.42 0.22 17.43
N PHE A 201 -0.78 0.09 16.14
CA PHE A 201 -1.34 1.23 15.41
C PHE A 201 -2.78 1.55 15.84
N VAL A 202 -3.60 0.57 16.20
CA VAL A 202 -4.92 0.79 16.80
C VAL A 202 -4.79 1.57 18.11
N THR A 203 -3.77 1.29 18.91
CA THR A 203 -3.48 2.05 20.13
C THR A 203 -3.08 3.49 19.81
N LEU A 204 -2.16 3.70 18.85
CA LEU A 204 -1.78 5.04 18.38
C LEU A 204 -2.97 5.81 17.80
N ARG A 205 -3.84 5.16 17.02
CA ARG A 205 -5.07 5.76 16.46
C ARG A 205 -5.96 6.32 17.58
N LYS A 206 -6.18 5.59 18.66
CA LYS A 206 -6.98 6.04 19.81
C LYS A 206 -6.37 7.21 20.58
N LEU A 207 -5.04 7.35 20.53
CA LEU A 207 -4.33 8.42 21.26
C LEU A 207 -4.19 9.70 20.42
N LEU A 208 -4.14 9.59 19.09
CA LEU A 208 -3.82 10.70 18.19
C LEU A 208 -5.05 11.27 17.48
N PHE A 209 -6.15 10.50 17.39
CA PHE A 209 -7.39 10.84 16.69
C PHE A 209 -8.61 10.66 17.59
#